data_dc59520db2e3465ae5dcb68e86f6e632
#
_entry.id   dc59520db2e3465ae5dcb68e86f6e632
#
_cell.length_a   1.000
_cell.length_b   1.000
_cell.length_c   1.000
_cell.angle_alpha   90.00
_cell.angle_beta   90.00
_cell.angle_gamma   90.00
#
_symmetry.space_group_name_H-M   'P 1'
#
loop_
_entity.id
_entity.type
_entity.pdbx_description
1 polymer ?
#
loop_
_entity_poly.entity_id
_entity_poly.type
_entity_poly.pdbx_seq_one_letter_code
_entity_poly.pdbx_strand_id
1 'polypeptide(L)'
;MRISRIILPVLAGMLVLTGCQQQESQVAQPKIAIVDMGRVMRDSEPGKEGVKFLESRQAVMQEQLDAIQDRLEKNPKDEAAMQELQRVYAASQQRMQAEQQNVVNLLFDSVQRVVNSYREAQGYDIILGAEAAASYTQSADVTAAIIAEVNKQKIEFKPVPEPALPGGAAPEAAAPEKAPTARDAAPAK
;
A
#
# COMPACT_ATOMS: atom_id res chain seq x y z
N MET A 1 -52.30 56.98 65.34
CA MET A 1 -52.37 56.08 66.54
C MET A 1 -52.59 54.67 66.10
N ARG A 2 -51.66 53.76 66.50
CA ARG A 2 -51.75 52.32 66.62
C ARG A 2 -52.01 51.51 65.30
N ILE A 3 -51.00 50.97 64.64
CA ILE A 3 -50.36 49.71 64.94
C ILE A 3 -51.33 48.54 64.93
N SER A 4 -51.32 47.71 63.97
CA SER A 4 -51.35 46.29 64.24
C SER A 4 -50.70 45.43 63.09
N ARG A 5 -49.71 44.77 63.47
CA ARG A 5 -49.00 43.72 62.85
C ARG A 5 -49.93 42.58 62.42
N ILE A 6 -49.91 42.18 61.22
CA ILE A 6 -50.18 40.78 60.87
C ILE A 6 -49.14 40.34 59.92
N ILE A 7 -48.23 39.56 60.44
CA ILE A 7 -47.24 38.81 59.74
C ILE A 7 -47.94 37.60 59.17
N LEU A 8 -48.02 37.51 57.87
CA LEU A 8 -48.47 36.29 57.21
C LEU A 8 -47.22 35.72 56.50
N PRO A 9 -46.75 34.51 56.85
CA PRO A 9 -45.67 33.85 56.16
C PRO A 9 -46.18 33.33 54.86
N VAL A 10 -45.80 33.98 53.76
CA VAL A 10 -45.92 33.40 52.41
C VAL A 10 -44.89 32.34 52.29
N LEU A 11 -45.32 31.14 52.45
CA LEU A 11 -44.55 29.92 52.16
C LEU A 11 -44.38 29.85 50.62
N ALA A 12 -43.34 30.51 50.15
CA ALA A 12 -42.95 30.41 48.75
C ALA A 12 -42.42 29.01 48.51
N GLY A 13 -43.26 28.16 47.92
CA GLY A 13 -42.85 26.87 47.41
C GLY A 13 -41.83 27.07 46.29
N MET A 14 -40.55 26.90 46.62
CA MET A 14 -39.47 26.90 45.68
C MET A 14 -39.53 25.58 44.93
N LEU A 15 -40.25 25.55 43.80
CA LEU A 15 -40.17 24.47 42.82
C LEU A 15 -38.77 24.46 42.25
N VAL A 16 -37.93 23.62 42.79
CA VAL A 16 -36.64 23.24 42.21
C VAL A 16 -36.97 22.41 40.99
N LEU A 17 -37.10 23.07 39.86
CA LEU A 17 -37.00 22.43 38.55
C LEU A 17 -35.56 21.95 38.42
N THR A 18 -35.31 20.74 38.89
CA THR A 18 -34.14 19.97 38.48
C THR A 18 -34.33 19.66 36.99
N GLY A 19 -33.96 20.62 36.14
CA GLY A 19 -33.75 20.38 34.74
C GLY A 19 -32.74 19.21 34.66
N CYS A 20 -33.16 18.04 34.20
CA CYS A 20 -32.25 17.06 33.67
C CYS A 20 -31.45 17.78 32.59
N GLN A 21 -30.29 18.26 32.96
CA GLN A 21 -29.22 18.53 32.00
C GLN A 21 -28.90 17.19 31.39
N GLN A 22 -29.64 16.85 30.34
CA GLN A 22 -29.29 15.79 29.43
C GLN A 22 -27.94 16.20 28.88
N GLN A 23 -26.90 15.70 29.54
CA GLN A 23 -25.55 15.77 29.08
C GLN A 23 -25.57 14.97 27.78
N GLU A 24 -25.88 15.65 26.67
CA GLU A 24 -25.64 15.09 25.35
C GLU A 24 -24.16 14.68 25.38
N SER A 25 -23.95 13.38 25.55
CA SER A 25 -22.68 12.77 25.26
C SER A 25 -22.39 13.22 23.82
N GLN A 26 -21.55 14.23 23.66
CA GLN A 26 -21.05 14.60 22.33
C GLN A 26 -20.35 13.33 21.84
N VAL A 27 -21.09 12.53 21.11
CA VAL A 27 -20.50 11.44 20.33
C VAL A 27 -19.51 12.14 19.43
N ALA A 28 -18.22 11.99 19.74
CA ALA A 28 -17.16 12.58 18.96
C ALA A 28 -17.37 12.17 17.51
N GLN A 29 -17.58 13.16 16.64
CA GLN A 29 -17.78 12.86 15.22
C GLN A 29 -16.52 12.21 14.69
N PRO A 30 -16.63 11.10 13.95
CA PRO A 30 -15.46 10.43 13.41
C PRO A 30 -14.67 11.36 12.49
N LYS A 31 -13.37 11.46 12.72
CA LYS A 31 -12.46 12.23 11.88
C LYS A 31 -12.11 11.42 10.64
N ILE A 32 -12.66 11.79 9.50
CA ILE A 32 -12.52 11.10 8.23
C ILE A 32 -11.64 11.90 7.28
N ALA A 33 -10.72 11.22 6.57
CA ALA A 33 -9.95 11.79 5.48
C ALA A 33 -10.15 10.99 4.20
N ILE A 34 -9.76 11.59 3.08
CA ILE A 34 -9.85 11.00 1.74
C ILE A 34 -8.44 10.94 1.13
N VAL A 35 -8.13 9.84 0.44
CA VAL A 35 -6.88 9.66 -0.30
C VAL A 35 -7.13 9.10 -1.69
N ASP A 36 -6.54 9.72 -2.72
CA ASP A 36 -6.49 9.18 -4.07
C ASP A 36 -5.29 8.23 -4.18
N MET A 37 -5.55 6.92 -4.01
CA MET A 37 -4.51 5.89 -4.08
C MET A 37 -3.83 5.84 -5.45
N GLY A 38 -4.59 6.06 -6.53
CA GLY A 38 -4.05 6.09 -7.88
C GLY A 38 -3.03 7.21 -8.06
N ARG A 39 -3.33 8.41 -7.54
CA ARG A 39 -2.38 9.52 -7.54
C ARG A 39 -1.16 9.23 -6.67
N VAL A 40 -1.35 8.69 -5.46
CA VAL A 40 -0.22 8.31 -4.61
C VAL A 40 0.72 7.36 -5.33
N MET A 41 0.19 6.32 -5.97
CA MET A 41 1.01 5.34 -6.68
C MET A 41 1.72 5.91 -7.92
N ARG A 42 1.09 6.85 -8.65
CA ARG A 42 1.70 7.45 -9.85
C ARG A 42 2.70 8.56 -9.54
N ASP A 43 2.32 9.45 -8.61
CA ASP A 43 2.99 10.74 -8.42
C ASP A 43 4.12 10.67 -7.39
N SER A 44 4.16 9.61 -6.57
CA SER A 44 5.24 9.41 -5.59
C SER A 44 6.58 9.04 -6.26
N GLU A 45 7.69 9.34 -5.59
CA GLU A 45 9.02 8.94 -6.08
C GLU A 45 9.16 7.42 -6.21
N PRO A 46 8.74 6.58 -5.22
CA PRO A 46 8.74 5.13 -5.43
C PRO A 46 7.86 4.67 -6.61
N GLY A 47 6.74 5.35 -6.88
CA GLY A 47 5.92 5.06 -8.06
C GLY A 47 6.66 5.29 -9.36
N LYS A 48 7.34 6.43 -9.48
CA LYS A 48 8.18 6.76 -10.65
C LYS A 48 9.38 5.81 -10.78
N GLU A 49 9.99 5.40 -9.66
CA GLU A 49 11.06 4.40 -9.65
C GLU A 49 10.57 3.04 -10.15
N GLY A 50 9.36 2.63 -9.74
CA GLY A 50 8.73 1.42 -10.25
C GLY A 50 8.52 1.43 -11.76
N VAL A 51 8.09 2.57 -12.33
CA VAL A 51 7.98 2.75 -13.79
C VAL A 51 9.34 2.61 -14.46
N LYS A 52 10.37 3.31 -13.97
CA LYS A 52 11.73 3.20 -14.51
C LYS A 52 12.29 1.78 -14.44
N PHE A 53 11.99 1.08 -13.36
CA PHE A 53 12.36 -0.33 -13.24
C PHE A 53 11.71 -1.18 -14.35
N LEU A 54 10.40 -1.03 -14.59
CA LEU A 54 9.71 -1.76 -15.66
C LEU A 54 10.24 -1.41 -17.05
N GLU A 55 10.53 -0.14 -17.31
CA GLU A 55 11.17 0.30 -18.57
C GLU A 55 12.53 -0.38 -18.76
N SER A 56 13.35 -0.46 -17.71
CA SER A 56 14.64 -1.15 -17.77
C SER A 56 14.49 -2.64 -18.06
N ARG A 57 13.47 -3.29 -17.48
CA ARG A 57 13.16 -4.71 -17.76
C ARG A 57 12.70 -4.93 -19.19
N GLN A 58 11.87 -4.04 -19.70
CA GLN A 58 11.43 -4.06 -21.08
C GLN A 58 12.60 -3.91 -22.06
N ALA A 59 13.53 -2.99 -21.78
CA ALA A 59 14.72 -2.78 -22.62
C ALA A 59 15.58 -4.04 -22.71
N VAL A 60 15.83 -4.73 -21.58
CA VAL A 60 16.58 -5.99 -21.55
C VAL A 60 15.88 -7.09 -22.37
N MET A 61 14.56 -7.19 -22.28
CA MET A 61 13.79 -8.17 -23.07
C MET A 61 13.84 -7.85 -24.56
N GLN A 62 13.77 -6.56 -24.92
CA GLN A 62 13.86 -6.12 -26.30
C GLN A 62 15.25 -6.45 -26.90
N GLU A 63 16.33 -6.18 -26.17
CA GLU A 63 17.70 -6.51 -26.60
C GLU A 63 17.86 -8.01 -26.88
N GLN A 64 17.25 -8.87 -26.05
CA GLN A 64 17.26 -10.32 -26.28
C GLN A 64 16.52 -10.71 -27.58
N LEU A 65 15.39 -10.08 -27.87
CA LEU A 65 14.63 -10.32 -29.09
C LEU A 65 15.39 -9.82 -30.33
N ASP A 66 15.97 -8.63 -30.24
CA ASP A 66 16.75 -8.02 -31.35
C ASP A 66 17.97 -8.91 -31.69
N ALA A 67 18.67 -9.43 -30.70
CA ALA A 67 19.81 -10.35 -30.92
C ALA A 67 19.42 -11.63 -31.68
N ILE A 68 18.22 -12.15 -31.45
CA ILE A 68 17.70 -13.32 -32.18
C ILE A 68 17.29 -12.93 -33.59
N GLN A 69 16.67 -11.77 -33.76
CA GLN A 69 16.29 -11.24 -35.08
C GLN A 69 17.50 -10.99 -35.95
N ASP A 70 18.57 -10.39 -35.44
CA ASP A 70 19.85 -10.21 -36.14
C ASP A 70 20.45 -11.54 -36.64
N ARG A 71 20.31 -12.61 -35.86
CA ARG A 71 20.75 -13.97 -36.29
C ARG A 71 19.90 -14.48 -37.45
N LEU A 72 18.58 -14.26 -37.42
CA LEU A 72 17.67 -14.66 -38.49
C LEU A 72 17.87 -13.82 -39.76
N GLU A 73 18.23 -12.55 -39.67
CA GLU A 73 18.58 -11.73 -40.82
C GLU A 73 19.82 -12.27 -41.54
N LYS A 74 20.83 -12.73 -40.77
CA LYS A 74 22.06 -13.34 -41.31
C LYS A 74 21.83 -14.72 -41.86
N ASN A 75 20.93 -15.48 -41.26
CA ASN A 75 20.58 -16.83 -41.69
C ASN A 75 19.06 -17.06 -41.59
N PRO A 76 18.29 -16.70 -42.65
CA PRO A 76 16.83 -16.82 -42.64
C PRO A 76 16.28 -18.26 -42.53
N LYS A 77 17.14 -19.29 -42.69
CA LYS A 77 16.79 -20.71 -42.56
C LYS A 77 17.21 -21.31 -41.22
N ASP A 78 17.59 -20.51 -40.25
CA ASP A 78 17.95 -20.96 -38.89
C ASP A 78 16.67 -21.35 -38.13
N GLU A 79 16.24 -22.59 -38.25
CA GLU A 79 15.05 -23.12 -37.58
C GLU A 79 15.17 -23.04 -36.05
N ALA A 80 16.39 -23.19 -35.51
CA ALA A 80 16.62 -23.06 -34.07
C ALA A 80 16.38 -21.62 -33.59
N ALA A 81 16.87 -20.63 -34.33
CA ALA A 81 16.63 -19.22 -34.02
C ALA A 81 15.15 -18.85 -34.18
N MET A 82 14.42 -19.42 -35.14
CA MET A 82 12.95 -19.18 -35.25
C MET A 82 12.19 -19.76 -34.06
N GLN A 83 12.53 -20.96 -33.61
CA GLN A 83 11.93 -21.55 -32.42
C GLN A 83 12.30 -20.77 -31.13
N GLU A 84 13.54 -20.33 -31.05
CA GLU A 84 14.02 -19.49 -29.93
C GLU A 84 13.25 -18.16 -29.86
N LEU A 85 13.07 -17.49 -31.00
CA LEU A 85 12.30 -16.23 -31.08
C LEU A 85 10.89 -16.41 -30.53
N GLN A 86 10.19 -17.46 -30.94
CA GLN A 86 8.83 -17.74 -30.46
C GLN A 86 8.79 -17.98 -28.95
N ARG A 87 9.75 -18.77 -28.43
CA ARG A 87 9.84 -19.07 -26.99
C ARG A 87 10.16 -17.82 -26.17
N VAL A 88 11.17 -17.05 -26.61
CA VAL A 88 11.60 -15.84 -25.91
C VAL A 88 10.50 -14.79 -25.95
N TYR A 89 9.79 -14.63 -27.07
CA TYR A 89 8.68 -13.69 -27.16
C TYR A 89 7.55 -14.03 -26.18
N ALA A 90 7.11 -15.30 -26.13
CA ALA A 90 6.07 -15.74 -25.20
C ALA A 90 6.52 -15.61 -23.73
N ALA A 91 7.76 -16.00 -23.42
CA ALA A 91 8.35 -15.87 -22.09
C ALA A 91 8.48 -14.42 -21.66
N SER A 92 8.87 -13.51 -22.56
CA SER A 92 8.98 -12.08 -22.28
C SER A 92 7.64 -11.44 -21.91
N GLN A 93 6.56 -11.80 -22.61
CA GLN A 93 5.22 -11.31 -22.28
C GLN A 93 4.78 -11.75 -20.88
N GLN A 94 4.94 -13.04 -20.58
CA GLN A 94 4.59 -13.59 -19.26
C GLN A 94 5.44 -12.95 -18.15
N ARG A 95 6.73 -12.78 -18.39
CA ARG A 95 7.65 -12.16 -17.44
C ARG A 95 7.29 -10.69 -17.20
N MET A 96 6.97 -9.93 -18.24
CA MET A 96 6.56 -8.53 -18.08
C MET A 96 5.30 -8.39 -17.22
N GLN A 97 4.30 -9.28 -17.41
CA GLN A 97 3.12 -9.30 -16.55
C GLN A 97 3.48 -9.59 -15.08
N ALA A 98 4.38 -10.55 -14.84
CA ALA A 98 4.84 -10.87 -13.49
C ALA A 98 5.61 -9.69 -12.85
N GLU A 99 6.49 -9.02 -13.60
CA GLU A 99 7.22 -7.84 -13.13
C GLU A 99 6.26 -6.68 -12.79
N GLN A 100 5.26 -6.41 -13.65
CA GLN A 100 4.24 -5.39 -13.39
C GLN A 100 3.45 -5.71 -12.12
N GLN A 101 3.00 -6.95 -11.95
CA GLN A 101 2.27 -7.35 -10.76
C GLN A 101 3.13 -7.23 -9.50
N ASN A 102 4.40 -7.63 -9.58
CA ASN A 102 5.35 -7.51 -8.47
C ASN A 102 5.56 -6.05 -8.05
N VAL A 103 5.80 -5.16 -9.02
CA VAL A 103 5.96 -3.71 -8.76
C VAL A 103 4.71 -3.13 -8.12
N VAL A 104 3.52 -3.42 -8.67
CA VAL A 104 2.24 -2.94 -8.14
C VAL A 104 2.03 -3.42 -6.71
N ASN A 105 2.27 -4.70 -6.43
CA ASN A 105 2.09 -5.26 -5.09
C ASN A 105 3.04 -4.63 -4.07
N LEU A 106 4.33 -4.53 -4.38
CA LEU A 106 5.33 -3.92 -3.50
C LEU A 106 5.00 -2.45 -3.19
N LEU A 107 4.60 -1.71 -4.22
CA LEU A 107 4.22 -0.30 -4.08
C LEU A 107 2.95 -0.16 -3.25
N PHE A 108 1.90 -0.94 -3.56
CA PHE A 108 0.63 -0.91 -2.85
C PHE A 108 0.81 -1.25 -1.36
N ASP A 109 1.55 -2.30 -1.04
CA ASP A 109 1.83 -2.69 0.35
C ASP A 109 2.58 -1.60 1.11
N SER A 110 3.54 -0.92 0.45
CA SER A 110 4.27 0.19 1.05
C SER A 110 3.35 1.38 1.31
N VAL A 111 2.55 1.77 0.31
CA VAL A 111 1.58 2.88 0.44
C VAL A 111 0.57 2.58 1.54
N GLN A 112 0.06 1.35 1.60
CA GLN A 112 -0.92 0.94 2.62
C GLN A 112 -0.35 1.07 4.04
N ARG A 113 0.91 0.68 4.25
CA ARG A 113 1.60 0.88 5.55
C ARG A 113 1.72 2.37 5.90
N VAL A 114 2.08 3.21 4.93
CA VAL A 114 2.18 4.65 5.12
C VAL A 114 0.83 5.27 5.47
N VAL A 115 -0.24 4.89 4.74
CA VAL A 115 -1.60 5.37 5.01
C VAL A 115 -2.03 5.02 6.44
N ASN A 116 -1.78 3.78 6.89
CA ASN A 116 -2.11 3.35 8.24
C ASN A 116 -1.32 4.14 9.30
N SER A 117 -0.02 4.31 9.11
CA SER A 117 0.82 5.09 10.04
C SER A 117 0.40 6.56 10.09
N TYR A 118 0.06 7.14 8.93
CA TYR A 118 -0.43 8.51 8.84
C TYR A 118 -1.78 8.68 9.53
N ARG A 119 -2.71 7.73 9.32
CA ARG A 119 -4.01 7.69 9.99
C ARG A 119 -3.84 7.77 11.51
N GLU A 120 -2.98 6.92 12.06
CA GLU A 120 -2.72 6.87 13.51
C GLU A 120 -2.06 8.15 14.02
N ALA A 121 -1.02 8.62 13.34
CA ALA A 121 -0.27 9.82 13.73
C ALA A 121 -1.12 11.09 13.71
N GLN A 122 -2.09 11.19 12.79
CA GLN A 122 -2.97 12.35 12.65
C GLN A 122 -4.30 12.20 13.39
N GLY A 123 -4.54 11.05 14.03
CA GLY A 123 -5.76 10.78 14.78
C GLY A 123 -7.00 10.74 13.90
N TYR A 124 -6.89 10.22 12.68
CA TYR A 124 -8.04 9.89 11.85
C TYR A 124 -8.64 8.55 12.28
N ASP A 125 -9.96 8.48 12.36
CA ASP A 125 -10.66 7.22 12.59
C ASP A 125 -10.65 6.37 11.33
N ILE A 126 -10.84 7.02 10.16
CA ILE A 126 -10.88 6.37 8.85
C ILE A 126 -10.18 7.25 7.82
N ILE A 127 -9.45 6.61 6.89
CA ILE A 127 -9.03 7.20 5.61
C ILE A 127 -9.68 6.36 4.51
N LEU A 128 -10.50 6.99 3.68
CA LEU A 128 -11.21 6.36 2.56
C LEU A 128 -10.52 6.66 1.24
N GLY A 129 -10.56 5.70 0.31
CA GLY A 129 -10.18 5.95 -1.08
C GLY A 129 -11.12 6.94 -1.75
N ALA A 130 -10.60 7.83 -2.58
CA ALA A 130 -11.37 8.85 -3.27
C ALA A 130 -12.48 8.26 -4.17
N GLU A 131 -12.25 7.06 -4.70
CA GLU A 131 -13.21 6.30 -5.51
C GLU A 131 -14.45 5.84 -4.73
N ALA A 132 -14.36 5.77 -3.40
CA ALA A 132 -15.48 5.40 -2.53
C ALA A 132 -16.33 6.62 -2.12
N ALA A 133 -15.88 7.84 -2.39
CA ALA A 133 -16.54 9.08 -2.00
C ALA A 133 -17.17 9.76 -3.22
N ALA A 134 -18.49 9.96 -3.19
CA ALA A 134 -19.17 10.69 -4.27
C ALA A 134 -18.79 12.18 -4.33
N SER A 135 -18.47 12.78 -3.18
CA SER A 135 -18.04 14.17 -3.04
C SER A 135 -17.37 14.39 -1.69
N TYR A 136 -16.38 15.26 -1.63
CA TYR A 136 -15.71 15.67 -0.40
C TYR A 136 -15.11 17.06 -0.52
N THR A 137 -14.80 17.68 0.60
CA THR A 137 -14.14 18.98 0.65
C THR A 137 -12.62 18.81 0.45
N GLN A 138 -11.97 19.79 -0.13
CA GLN A 138 -10.51 19.77 -0.29
C GLN A 138 -9.76 19.63 1.04
N SER A 139 -10.33 20.11 2.14
CA SER A 139 -9.73 19.97 3.47
C SER A 139 -9.73 18.53 3.99
N ALA A 140 -10.54 17.64 3.44
CA ALA A 140 -10.54 16.22 3.77
C ALA A 140 -9.51 15.42 2.94
N ASP A 141 -8.99 15.99 1.83
CA ASP A 141 -8.02 15.34 0.95
C ASP A 141 -6.63 15.38 1.56
N VAL A 142 -6.10 14.21 1.91
CA VAL A 142 -4.75 14.03 2.47
C VAL A 142 -3.77 13.45 1.45
N THR A 143 -4.15 13.34 0.18
CA THR A 143 -3.34 12.71 -0.88
C THR A 143 -1.94 13.28 -0.95
N ALA A 144 -1.79 14.62 -0.97
CA ALA A 144 -0.49 15.27 -1.04
C ALA A 144 0.40 14.96 0.19
N ALA A 145 -0.21 14.91 1.38
CA ALA A 145 0.51 14.56 2.61
C ALA A 145 0.97 13.09 2.59
N ILE A 146 0.10 12.19 2.12
CA ILE A 146 0.46 10.77 1.95
C ILE A 146 1.60 10.60 0.93
N ILE A 147 1.57 11.30 -0.22
CA ILE A 147 2.66 11.30 -1.20
C ILE A 147 3.98 11.74 -0.54
N ALA A 148 3.96 12.79 0.26
CA ALA A 148 5.15 13.28 0.96
C ALA A 148 5.71 12.22 1.95
N GLU A 149 4.85 11.46 2.62
CA GLU A 149 5.30 10.38 3.51
C GLU A 149 5.80 9.15 2.73
N VAL A 150 5.15 8.80 1.62
CA VAL A 150 5.59 7.71 0.73
C VAL A 150 6.95 8.02 0.12
N ASN A 151 7.24 9.26 -0.23
CA ASN A 151 8.52 9.69 -0.77
C ASN A 151 9.70 9.52 0.21
N LYS A 152 9.43 9.32 1.48
CA LYS A 152 10.46 8.98 2.47
C LYS A 152 10.80 7.48 2.50
N GLN A 153 9.97 6.65 1.84
CA GLN A 153 10.17 5.20 1.81
C GLN A 153 11.15 4.82 0.70
N LYS A 154 11.97 3.81 0.97
CA LYS A 154 12.81 3.17 -0.05
C LYS A 154 12.21 1.81 -0.38
N ILE A 155 11.83 1.63 -1.63
CA ILE A 155 11.34 0.36 -2.15
C ILE A 155 12.38 -0.20 -3.09
N GLU A 156 12.89 -1.40 -2.80
CA GLU A 156 13.79 -2.11 -3.68
C GLU A 156 13.00 -2.98 -4.65
N PHE A 157 12.96 -2.57 -5.91
CA PHE A 157 12.38 -3.39 -6.97
C PHE A 157 13.43 -4.39 -7.46
N LYS A 158 13.14 -5.68 -7.29
CA LYS A 158 14.02 -6.77 -7.76
C LYS A 158 13.31 -7.55 -8.86
N PRO A 159 14.05 -8.00 -9.89
CA PRO A 159 13.47 -8.84 -10.93
C PRO A 159 12.83 -10.10 -10.35
N VAL A 160 11.69 -10.47 -10.90
CA VAL A 160 11.05 -11.74 -10.56
C VAL A 160 12.00 -12.88 -11.00
N PRO A 161 12.22 -13.90 -10.13
CA PRO A 161 13.03 -15.05 -10.48
C PRO A 161 12.55 -15.67 -11.80
N GLU A 162 13.49 -16.04 -12.65
CA GLU A 162 13.16 -16.70 -13.91
C GLU A 162 12.54 -18.07 -13.62
N PRO A 163 11.33 -18.37 -14.12
CA PRO A 163 10.81 -19.72 -14.00
C PRO A 163 11.79 -20.63 -14.73
N ALA A 164 12.22 -21.69 -14.05
CA ALA A 164 13.09 -22.68 -14.67
C ALA A 164 12.45 -23.17 -15.97
N LEU A 165 13.01 -22.78 -17.11
CA LEU A 165 12.55 -23.27 -18.40
C LEU A 165 12.73 -24.80 -18.41
N PRO A 166 11.74 -25.59 -18.82
CA PRO A 166 11.93 -27.03 -18.97
C PRO A 166 12.99 -27.26 -20.04
N GLY A 167 14.22 -27.61 -19.61
CA GLY A 167 15.37 -27.92 -20.48
C GLY A 167 16.61 -27.03 -20.33
N GLY A 168 16.58 -25.97 -19.48
CA GLY A 168 17.76 -25.19 -19.15
C GLY A 168 18.35 -25.67 -17.81
N ALA A 169 19.66 -25.89 -17.75
CA ALA A 169 20.35 -26.21 -16.49
C ALA A 169 20.09 -25.11 -15.46
N ALA A 170 19.53 -25.47 -14.32
CA ALA A 170 19.31 -24.57 -13.22
C ALA A 170 20.65 -23.93 -12.81
N PRO A 171 20.70 -22.60 -12.58
CA PRO A 171 21.82 -22.04 -11.83
C PRO A 171 21.78 -22.67 -10.44
N GLU A 172 22.90 -23.27 -10.07
CA GLU A 172 23.14 -23.94 -8.80
C GLU A 172 22.69 -23.05 -7.63
N ALA A 173 21.53 -23.42 -7.04
CA ALA A 173 20.99 -22.72 -5.89
C ALA A 173 21.98 -22.90 -4.74
N ALA A 174 22.47 -21.78 -4.23
CA ALA A 174 23.23 -21.72 -2.99
C ALA A 174 22.51 -22.56 -1.91
N ALA A 175 23.22 -23.54 -1.36
CA ALA A 175 22.73 -24.46 -0.36
C ALA A 175 22.14 -23.71 0.85
N PRO A 176 21.04 -24.16 1.42
CA PRO A 176 20.50 -23.56 2.64
C PRO A 176 21.48 -23.78 3.80
N GLU A 177 21.91 -22.68 4.39
CA GLU A 177 22.68 -22.65 5.61
C GLU A 177 21.94 -23.44 6.70
N LYS A 178 22.62 -24.43 7.25
CA LYS A 178 22.11 -25.32 8.28
C LYS A 178 21.59 -24.55 9.49
N ALA A 179 20.31 -24.72 9.81
CA ALA A 179 19.77 -24.37 11.11
C ALA A 179 20.52 -25.10 12.24
N PRO A 180 20.81 -24.44 13.39
CA PRO A 180 21.45 -25.10 14.51
C PRO A 180 20.48 -26.09 15.14
N THR A 181 20.92 -27.36 15.19
CA THR A 181 20.24 -28.44 15.90
C THR A 181 20.30 -28.18 17.41
N ALA A 182 19.13 -27.93 18.00
CA ALA A 182 18.97 -28.02 19.44
C ALA A 182 19.10 -29.52 19.85
N ARG A 183 20.18 -29.83 20.54
CA ARG A 183 20.34 -31.09 21.28
C ARG A 183 20.77 -30.75 22.69
N ASP A 184 20.15 -31.46 23.60
CA ASP A 184 20.46 -31.68 24.99
C ASP A 184 19.74 -30.80 26.04
N ALA A 185 18.60 -31.31 26.47
CA ALA A 185 18.19 -31.23 27.86
C ALA A 185 17.88 -32.64 28.34
N ALA A 186 18.87 -33.24 29.04
CA ALA A 186 18.71 -34.49 29.76
C ALA A 186 17.93 -34.24 31.06
N PRO A 187 17.16 -35.21 31.59
CA PRO A 187 16.44 -35.06 32.84
C PRO A 187 17.33 -35.39 34.02
N ALA A 188 17.35 -34.52 35.00
CA ALA A 188 17.90 -34.82 36.34
C ALA A 188 16.76 -35.18 37.30
N LYS A 189 17.02 -36.26 38.02
CA LYS A 189 16.25 -36.89 39.07
C LYS A 189 15.50 -35.96 40.05
#